data_fd3a87e2331f72d0bcb53ae9c1549f99
#
_entry.id   fd3a87e2331f72d0bcb53ae9c1549f99
#
_cell.length_a   1.000
_cell.length_b   1.000
_cell.length_c   1.000
_cell.angle_alpha   90.00
_cell.angle_beta   90.00
_cell.angle_gamma   90.00
#
_symmetry.space_group_name_H-M   'P 1'
#
loop_
_entity.id
_entity.type
_entity.pdbx_description
1 polymer ?
#
loop_
_entity_poly.entity_id
_entity_poly.type
_entity_poly.pdbx_seq_one_letter_code
_entity_poly.pdbx_strand_id
1 'polypeptide(L)'
;MMIDRRTFTMSLLAAAAASACSSPALRPGASDPLPAFDPERGYQRREVSAGGRTVVVRAWEGLAYVSRPVEPQWQVMNLYIPEAYFQGGQIEGRTARTAPIFLPNSIGGYMPAKPGTPEGRTGPPPASGQTQPPSAIAVALTRGLVVASPGARGRTLQAADGTWTGKAPAALVDLKAAVRFLRHHDAVMPGDTERIISNGTSAGGALSALLGASGNTPELQAELQAVGAAPGRDDIFAVSAYCPITNLENADAAYEWQFGHVRDYRRIEMSMLDDQVQRREVAGTLTADQIALADALKASFPAYLNTLDLRDAAGRPLRLDAHGHGSFLDHVKSLVIASAQQALDAGADLSSRRWLRIASGRVVDLDFDAYVLAATRMKLPPAFDGVALDTGENQLFGSSRLDKRHFTAFSMQHSRVVGAQQADERTVRMMNPMHYIGRSAATVAPHWRIRHGTMDRDTSLAV
;
A
#
# COMPACT_ATOMS: atom_id res chain seq x y z
N MET A 1 47.41 50.93 -43.07
CA MET A 1 48.61 51.35 -42.32
C MET A 1 48.60 50.46 -41.06
N MET A 2 49.05 49.21 -41.16
CA MET A 2 50.38 48.73 -40.79
C MET A 2 50.84 49.20 -39.38
N ILE A 3 51.04 48.24 -38.53
CA ILE A 3 52.16 47.73 -37.78
C ILE A 3 51.67 47.11 -36.49
N ASP A 4 51.63 45.87 -36.25
CA ASP A 4 52.54 44.77 -35.86
C ASP A 4 53.55 45.11 -34.74
N ARG A 5 53.50 44.26 -33.67
CA ARG A 5 54.65 43.67 -32.89
C ARG A 5 54.15 43.22 -31.50
N ARG A 6 53.98 41.94 -31.30
CA ARG A 6 54.95 40.93 -30.80
C ARG A 6 55.61 41.24 -29.44
N THR A 7 55.43 40.28 -28.58
CA THR A 7 56.25 39.55 -27.58
C THR A 7 56.48 40.21 -26.21
N PHE A 8 56.23 39.52 -25.13
CA PHE A 8 57.09 38.60 -24.42
C PHE A 8 56.40 37.87 -23.29
N THR A 9 56.65 36.57 -23.24
CA THR A 9 56.30 35.58 -22.23
C THR A 9 57.02 35.86 -20.90
N MET A 10 56.26 35.60 -19.80
CA MET A 10 56.89 35.06 -18.59
C MET A 10 55.91 34.12 -17.89
N SER A 11 56.28 32.85 -17.93
CA SER A 11 55.64 31.75 -17.24
C SER A 11 55.91 31.85 -15.74
N LEU A 12 54.87 31.91 -14.92
CA LEU A 12 54.94 31.50 -13.53
C LEU A 12 54.08 30.23 -13.37
N LEU A 13 54.74 29.10 -13.24
CA LEU A 13 54.13 27.86 -12.76
C LEU A 13 53.77 28.05 -11.28
N ALA A 14 52.49 28.21 -10.98
CA ALA A 14 51.95 27.95 -9.65
C ALA A 14 51.39 26.52 -9.66
N ALA A 15 52.11 25.60 -9.07
CA ALA A 15 51.61 24.25 -8.80
C ALA A 15 50.54 24.32 -7.71
N ALA A 16 49.26 24.35 -8.10
CA ALA A 16 48.15 24.10 -7.20
C ALA A 16 48.05 22.58 -7.01
N ALA A 17 48.48 22.10 -5.86
CA ALA A 17 48.15 20.73 -5.41
C ALA A 17 46.67 20.62 -5.19
N ALA A 18 45.94 20.10 -6.16
CA ALA A 18 44.56 19.66 -6.00
C ALA A 18 44.61 18.37 -5.16
N SER A 19 44.33 18.50 -3.86
CA SER A 19 43.97 17.37 -3.03
C SER A 19 42.64 16.83 -3.55
N ALA A 20 42.68 15.86 -4.44
CA ALA A 20 41.54 15.04 -4.78
C ALA A 20 41.15 14.27 -3.53
N CYS A 21 40.11 14.72 -2.82
CA CYS A 21 39.34 13.86 -1.95
C CYS A 21 38.69 12.80 -2.83
N SER A 22 39.42 11.72 -3.09
CA SER A 22 38.85 10.49 -3.61
C SER A 22 37.90 9.93 -2.53
N SER A 23 36.60 10.14 -2.72
CA SER A 23 35.60 9.32 -2.07
C SER A 23 36.00 7.86 -2.30
N PRO A 24 36.07 7.01 -1.29
CA PRO A 24 36.37 5.61 -1.50
C PRO A 24 35.33 5.05 -2.45
N ALA A 25 35.72 4.70 -3.66
CA ALA A 25 34.91 3.87 -4.54
C ALA A 25 34.57 2.61 -3.73
N LEU A 26 33.30 2.39 -3.49
CA LEU A 26 32.79 1.13 -2.96
C LEU A 26 33.36 0.04 -3.85
N ARG A 27 34.36 -0.68 -3.35
CA ARG A 27 34.80 -1.93 -3.98
C ARG A 27 33.57 -2.80 -4.10
N PRO A 28 33.36 -3.54 -5.21
CA PRO A 28 32.40 -4.66 -5.20
C PRO A 28 32.97 -5.68 -4.21
N GLY A 29 32.71 -5.46 -2.94
CA GLY A 29 33.09 -6.33 -1.84
C GLY A 29 32.15 -7.53 -1.82
N ALA A 30 32.64 -8.63 -1.28
CA ALA A 30 31.89 -9.83 -1.01
C ALA A 30 30.47 -9.45 -0.50
N SER A 31 29.44 -9.93 -1.20
CA SER A 31 28.05 -9.71 -0.79
C SER A 31 27.91 -10.22 0.64
N ASP A 32 27.41 -9.40 1.55
CA ASP A 32 27.07 -9.85 2.90
C ASP A 32 26.24 -11.12 2.79
N PRO A 33 26.53 -12.14 3.62
CA PRO A 33 25.81 -13.39 3.54
C PRO A 33 24.31 -13.13 3.74
N LEU A 34 23.49 -13.70 2.85
CA LEU A 34 22.05 -13.62 2.97
C LEU A 34 21.61 -14.28 4.27
N PRO A 35 20.54 -13.78 4.92
CA PRO A 35 19.98 -14.43 6.09
C PRO A 35 19.59 -15.87 5.73
N ALA A 36 20.08 -16.84 6.52
CA ALA A 36 19.82 -18.25 6.30
C ALA A 36 18.44 -18.65 6.89
N PHE A 37 17.79 -19.59 6.24
CA PHE A 37 16.63 -20.30 6.77
C PHE A 37 16.98 -21.78 6.98
N ASP A 38 16.80 -22.27 8.20
CA ASP A 38 16.97 -23.68 8.55
C ASP A 38 15.61 -24.27 8.97
N PRO A 39 15.05 -25.23 8.21
CA PRO A 39 13.74 -25.82 8.51
C PRO A 39 13.72 -26.67 9.78
N GLU A 40 14.90 -27.08 10.28
CA GLU A 40 15.03 -27.94 11.45
C GLU A 40 15.44 -27.18 12.73
N ARG A 41 15.72 -25.87 12.65
CA ARG A 41 16.21 -25.08 13.78
C ARG A 41 15.50 -23.75 13.90
N GLY A 42 15.55 -23.19 15.12
CA GLY A 42 15.10 -21.82 15.37
C GLY A 42 13.58 -21.63 15.39
N TYR A 43 12.80 -22.71 15.38
CA TYR A 43 11.34 -22.62 15.47
C TYR A 43 10.79 -23.00 16.84
N GLN A 44 9.58 -22.54 17.11
CA GLN A 44 8.73 -23.01 18.20
C GLN A 44 7.52 -23.74 17.61
N ARG A 45 7.10 -24.84 18.28
CA ARG A 45 5.83 -25.50 17.91
C ARG A 45 4.69 -24.79 18.60
N ARG A 46 3.64 -24.45 17.84
CA ARG A 46 2.43 -23.79 18.35
C ARG A 46 1.18 -24.46 17.79
N GLU A 47 0.14 -24.48 18.61
CA GLU A 47 -1.21 -24.80 18.16
C GLU A 47 -1.94 -23.51 17.75
N VAL A 48 -2.58 -23.54 16.59
CA VAL A 48 -3.36 -22.43 16.06
C VAL A 48 -4.77 -22.92 15.77
N SER A 49 -5.77 -22.24 16.31
CA SER A 49 -7.19 -22.59 16.14
C SER A 49 -7.97 -21.47 15.48
N ALA A 50 -8.78 -21.81 14.50
CA ALA A 50 -9.72 -20.90 13.85
C ALA A 50 -10.89 -21.65 13.22
N GLY A 51 -12.11 -21.14 13.36
CA GLY A 51 -13.28 -21.73 12.71
C GLY A 51 -13.54 -23.20 13.07
N GLY A 52 -13.31 -23.59 14.33
CA GLY A 52 -13.48 -24.96 14.82
C GLY A 52 -12.40 -25.96 14.35
N ARG A 53 -11.29 -25.47 13.78
CA ARG A 53 -10.16 -26.28 13.33
C ARG A 53 -8.91 -25.90 14.10
N THR A 54 -8.03 -26.89 14.32
CA THR A 54 -6.73 -26.71 14.96
C THR A 54 -5.64 -27.28 14.08
N VAL A 55 -4.52 -26.59 14.01
CA VAL A 55 -3.31 -27.02 13.30
C VAL A 55 -2.08 -26.78 14.18
N VAL A 56 -1.15 -27.72 14.20
CA VAL A 56 0.18 -27.52 14.78
C VAL A 56 1.07 -26.90 13.71
N VAL A 57 1.81 -25.86 14.05
CA VAL A 57 2.73 -25.15 13.15
C VAL A 57 4.13 -25.09 13.75
N ARG A 58 5.15 -25.05 12.88
CA ARG A 58 6.48 -24.54 13.21
C ARG A 58 6.45 -23.03 12.99
N ALA A 59 6.81 -22.28 14.00
CA ALA A 59 6.82 -20.82 14.02
C ALA A 59 8.23 -20.28 14.13
N TRP A 60 8.73 -19.60 13.10
CA TRP A 60 9.95 -18.81 13.15
C TRP A 60 9.53 -17.35 13.26
N GLU A 61 9.88 -16.69 14.34
CA GLU A 61 9.53 -15.29 14.57
C GLU A 61 10.77 -14.41 14.57
N GLY A 62 10.68 -13.27 13.90
CA GLY A 62 11.78 -12.32 13.81
C GLY A 62 12.89 -12.71 12.80
N LEU A 63 12.58 -13.54 11.77
CA LEU A 63 13.52 -13.84 10.71
C LEU A 63 13.92 -12.60 9.94
N ALA A 64 15.20 -12.24 9.90
CA ALA A 64 15.69 -11.23 8.97
C ALA A 64 15.50 -11.72 7.53
N TYR A 65 15.00 -10.84 6.65
CA TYR A 65 14.81 -11.16 5.23
C TYR A 65 15.72 -10.35 4.29
N VAL A 66 16.59 -9.50 4.85
CA VAL A 66 17.61 -8.71 4.14
C VAL A 66 18.94 -8.82 4.86
N SER A 67 20.05 -8.73 4.13
CA SER A 67 21.39 -8.82 4.71
C SER A 67 21.93 -7.48 5.25
N ARG A 68 21.34 -6.36 4.84
CA ARG A 68 21.70 -5.01 5.29
C ARG A 68 20.46 -4.23 5.74
N PRO A 69 19.85 -4.63 6.86
CA PRO A 69 18.66 -3.93 7.34
C PRO A 69 19.00 -2.50 7.77
N VAL A 70 18.20 -1.54 7.30
CA VAL A 70 18.26 -0.14 7.74
C VAL A 70 17.62 0.00 9.12
N GLU A 71 16.56 -0.75 9.35
CA GLU A 71 15.79 -0.79 10.59
C GLU A 71 15.59 -2.26 11.03
N PRO A 72 16.60 -2.87 11.69
CA PRO A 72 16.59 -4.32 11.98
C PRO A 72 15.35 -4.80 12.73
N GLN A 73 14.80 -3.97 13.61
CA GLN A 73 13.61 -4.31 14.40
C GLN A 73 12.31 -4.36 13.58
N TRP A 74 12.30 -3.81 12.35
CA TRP A 74 11.13 -3.74 11.46
C TRP A 74 11.30 -4.62 10.23
N GLN A 75 12.54 -4.82 9.75
CA GLN A 75 12.87 -5.61 8.57
C GLN A 75 13.07 -7.09 8.93
N VAL A 76 12.09 -7.64 9.63
CA VAL A 76 11.99 -9.03 10.05
C VAL A 76 10.64 -9.61 9.66
N MET A 77 10.55 -10.93 9.58
CA MET A 77 9.34 -11.64 9.16
C MET A 77 9.02 -12.76 10.14
N ASN A 78 7.73 -13.00 10.37
CA ASN A 78 7.25 -14.22 11.03
C ASN A 78 6.82 -15.22 9.96
N LEU A 79 7.32 -16.43 10.06
CA LEU A 79 7.00 -17.54 9.16
C LEU A 79 6.35 -18.66 9.95
N TYR A 80 5.17 -19.11 9.51
CA TYR A 80 4.40 -20.18 10.12
C TYR A 80 4.13 -21.25 9.08
N ILE A 81 4.59 -22.47 9.33
CA ILE A 81 4.44 -23.61 8.41
C ILE A 81 3.76 -24.75 9.14
N PRO A 82 2.65 -25.31 8.63
CA PRO A 82 2.02 -26.48 9.23
C PRO A 82 3.01 -27.64 9.42
N GLU A 83 3.05 -28.19 10.63
CA GLU A 83 3.95 -29.32 11.00
C GLU A 83 3.76 -30.52 10.08
N ALA A 84 2.52 -30.79 9.64
CA ALA A 84 2.20 -31.89 8.74
C ALA A 84 3.06 -31.89 7.46
N TYR A 85 3.47 -30.72 6.97
CA TYR A 85 4.25 -30.60 5.72
C TYR A 85 5.69 -31.13 5.87
N PHE A 86 6.24 -31.10 7.06
CA PHE A 86 7.56 -31.70 7.35
C PHE A 86 7.51 -33.22 7.50
N GLN A 87 6.31 -33.80 7.63
CA GLN A 87 6.07 -35.22 7.81
C GLN A 87 5.45 -35.89 6.56
N GLY A 88 5.46 -35.18 5.42
CA GLY A 88 4.86 -35.68 4.18
C GLY A 88 3.32 -35.67 4.18
N GLY A 89 2.71 -35.03 5.18
CA GLY A 89 1.25 -34.93 5.31
C GLY A 89 0.63 -33.85 4.40
N GLN A 90 -0.69 -33.77 4.48
CA GLN A 90 -1.48 -32.79 3.71
C GLN A 90 -2.59 -32.18 4.57
N ILE A 91 -3.02 -30.95 4.19
CA ILE A 91 -4.17 -30.26 4.79
C ILE A 91 -5.07 -29.75 3.66
N GLU A 92 -6.34 -30.17 3.64
CA GLU A 92 -7.29 -29.83 2.57
C GLU A 92 -6.71 -30.07 1.15
N GLY A 93 -6.01 -31.19 0.96
CA GLY A 93 -5.39 -31.56 -0.32
C GLY A 93 -4.11 -30.79 -0.67
N ARG A 94 -3.64 -29.90 0.19
CA ARG A 94 -2.39 -29.16 0.01
C ARG A 94 -1.23 -29.90 0.70
N THR A 95 -0.10 -29.93 0.03
CA THR A 95 1.14 -30.56 0.51
C THR A 95 2.23 -29.49 0.70
N ALA A 96 3.39 -29.90 1.21
CA ALA A 96 4.57 -29.03 1.30
C ALA A 96 4.94 -28.32 -0.02
N ARG A 97 4.62 -28.91 -1.18
CA ARG A 97 4.97 -28.37 -2.51
C ARG A 97 3.83 -27.62 -3.18
N THR A 98 2.61 -27.68 -2.67
CA THR A 98 1.43 -27.09 -3.32
C THR A 98 0.68 -26.10 -2.43
N ALA A 99 1.10 -25.93 -1.17
CA ALA A 99 0.47 -25.00 -0.25
C ALA A 99 0.82 -23.55 -0.65
N PRO A 100 -0.17 -22.72 -1.01
CA PRO A 100 0.10 -21.30 -1.29
C PRO A 100 0.70 -20.60 -0.07
N ILE A 101 1.49 -19.56 -0.30
CA ILE A 101 2.03 -18.70 0.76
C ILE A 101 1.15 -17.47 0.89
N PHE A 102 0.50 -17.31 2.02
CA PHE A 102 -0.23 -16.11 2.40
C PHE A 102 0.74 -15.08 3.00
N LEU A 103 0.81 -13.90 2.39
CA LEU A 103 1.73 -12.81 2.74
C LEU A 103 0.95 -11.61 3.27
N PRO A 104 0.40 -11.67 4.51
CA PRO A 104 -0.31 -10.54 5.09
C PRO A 104 0.68 -9.51 5.61
N ASN A 105 0.42 -8.21 5.33
CA ASN A 105 1.09 -7.11 5.97
C ASN A 105 0.14 -6.37 6.93
N SER A 106 0.69 -5.84 8.03
CA SER A 106 -0.05 -5.13 9.07
C SER A 106 0.10 -3.60 8.95
N ILE A 107 0.50 -3.10 7.79
CA ILE A 107 0.78 -1.68 7.57
C ILE A 107 -0.53 -0.90 7.53
N GLY A 108 -0.68 0.09 8.42
CA GLY A 108 -1.78 1.05 8.45
C GLY A 108 -1.25 2.47 8.33
N GLY A 109 -1.87 3.34 7.50
CA GLY A 109 -1.45 4.74 7.33
C GLY A 109 0.02 4.91 6.94
N TYR A 110 0.63 3.92 6.30
CA TYR A 110 2.06 3.87 5.97
C TYR A 110 2.99 4.00 7.19
N MET A 111 2.49 3.68 8.39
CA MET A 111 3.29 3.59 9.61
C MET A 111 4.18 2.35 9.58
N PRO A 112 5.30 2.31 10.36
CA PRO A 112 6.06 1.08 10.50
C PRO A 112 5.20 -0.02 11.12
N ALA A 113 5.37 -1.24 10.63
CA ALA A 113 4.59 -2.37 11.08
C ALA A 113 5.46 -3.54 11.51
N LYS A 114 5.12 -4.14 12.63
CA LYS A 114 5.72 -5.43 13.06
C LYS A 114 5.08 -6.59 12.30
N PRO A 115 5.78 -7.72 12.21
CA PRO A 115 5.19 -8.96 11.70
C PRO A 115 3.91 -9.34 12.46
N GLY A 116 2.90 -9.81 11.74
CA GLY A 116 1.68 -10.32 12.34
C GLY A 116 1.86 -11.70 12.99
N THR A 117 0.97 -12.03 13.93
CA THR A 117 0.91 -13.33 14.61
C THR A 117 -0.47 -13.98 14.48
N PRO A 118 -0.62 -15.28 14.71
CA PRO A 118 -1.93 -15.95 14.68
C PRO A 118 -2.94 -15.38 15.68
N GLU A 119 -2.46 -14.88 16.82
CA GLU A 119 -3.24 -14.24 17.88
C GLU A 119 -3.46 -12.76 17.63
N GLY A 120 -2.78 -12.21 16.61
CA GLY A 120 -2.80 -10.80 16.27
C GLY A 120 -4.20 -10.34 15.88
N ARG A 121 -4.52 -9.11 16.30
CA ARG A 121 -5.81 -8.49 16.00
C ARG A 121 -5.76 -7.78 14.66
N THR A 122 -6.73 -8.07 13.81
CA THR A 122 -6.97 -7.29 12.59
C THR A 122 -8.23 -6.45 12.79
N GLY A 123 -8.09 -5.13 12.75
CA GLY A 123 -9.23 -4.21 12.85
C GLY A 123 -9.51 -3.68 14.27
N PRO A 124 -10.51 -2.79 14.40
CA PRO A 124 -10.90 -2.21 15.67
C PRO A 124 -11.49 -3.27 16.61
N PRO A 125 -11.48 -3.01 17.94
CA PRO A 125 -12.17 -3.89 18.89
C PRO A 125 -13.63 -4.10 18.50
N PRO A 126 -14.19 -5.32 18.64
CA PRO A 126 -15.60 -5.56 18.41
C PRO A 126 -16.44 -4.74 19.36
N ALA A 127 -17.66 -4.42 18.96
CA ALA A 127 -18.64 -3.80 19.85
C ALA A 127 -18.90 -4.72 21.05
N SER A 128 -19.28 -4.10 22.18
CA SER A 128 -19.57 -4.82 23.43
C SER A 128 -20.50 -6.01 23.17
N GLY A 129 -20.08 -7.22 23.58
CA GLY A 129 -20.86 -8.45 23.41
C GLY A 129 -20.65 -9.24 22.12
N GLN A 130 -19.83 -8.75 21.20
CA GLN A 130 -19.47 -9.50 20.00
C GLN A 130 -18.15 -10.26 20.19
N THR A 131 -18.12 -11.54 19.80
CA THR A 131 -16.87 -12.32 19.71
C THR A 131 -16.02 -11.81 18.56
N GLN A 132 -14.74 -11.60 18.83
CA GLN A 132 -13.80 -11.17 17.81
C GLN A 132 -13.60 -12.31 16.78
N PRO A 133 -13.68 -12.01 15.47
CA PRO A 133 -13.36 -13.01 14.47
C PRO A 133 -11.89 -13.42 14.57
N PRO A 134 -11.54 -14.67 14.23
CA PRO A 134 -10.16 -15.12 14.21
C PRO A 134 -9.34 -14.31 13.22
N SER A 135 -8.03 -14.18 13.49
CA SER A 135 -7.13 -13.45 12.59
C SER A 135 -7.06 -14.12 11.22
N ALA A 136 -6.78 -13.33 10.17
CA ALA A 136 -6.58 -13.86 8.82
C ALA A 136 -5.42 -14.89 8.77
N ILE A 137 -4.39 -14.70 9.60
CA ILE A 137 -3.25 -15.63 9.76
C ILE A 137 -3.74 -16.97 10.30
N ALA A 138 -4.50 -16.98 11.40
CA ALA A 138 -5.04 -18.21 11.98
C ALA A 138 -5.96 -18.95 11.01
N VAL A 139 -6.82 -18.22 10.31
CA VAL A 139 -7.70 -18.80 9.27
C VAL A 139 -6.89 -19.41 8.12
N ALA A 140 -5.87 -18.73 7.62
CA ALA A 140 -5.02 -19.24 6.55
C ALA A 140 -4.31 -20.53 6.95
N LEU A 141 -3.71 -20.57 8.15
CA LEU A 141 -3.01 -21.74 8.69
C LEU A 141 -3.94 -22.94 8.85
N THR A 142 -5.12 -22.77 9.43
CA THR A 142 -6.10 -23.85 9.60
C THR A 142 -6.70 -24.36 8.29
N ARG A 143 -6.49 -23.62 7.20
CA ARG A 143 -6.81 -24.00 5.81
C ARG A 143 -5.61 -24.56 5.04
N GLY A 144 -4.49 -24.79 5.71
CA GLY A 144 -3.30 -25.39 5.11
C GLY A 144 -2.47 -24.45 4.23
N LEU A 145 -2.58 -23.13 4.41
CA LEU A 145 -1.64 -22.21 3.78
C LEU A 145 -0.38 -22.09 4.66
N VAL A 146 0.76 -21.85 4.02
CA VAL A 146 1.94 -21.33 4.70
C VAL A 146 1.71 -19.82 4.89
N VAL A 147 2.13 -19.27 6.02
CA VAL A 147 2.00 -17.83 6.29
C VAL A 147 3.37 -17.21 6.50
N ALA A 148 3.67 -16.20 5.71
CA ALA A 148 4.83 -15.33 5.85
C ALA A 148 4.35 -13.89 6.06
N SER A 149 4.48 -13.38 7.29
CA SER A 149 4.04 -12.02 7.64
C SER A 149 5.26 -11.12 7.85
N PRO A 150 5.64 -10.30 6.85
CA PRO A 150 6.75 -9.38 7.00
C PRO A 150 6.35 -8.15 7.81
N GLY A 151 7.27 -7.70 8.66
CA GLY A 151 7.30 -6.32 9.13
C GLY A 151 7.88 -5.42 8.03
N ALA A 152 7.71 -4.12 8.17
CA ALA A 152 8.22 -3.15 7.22
C ALA A 152 8.49 -1.80 7.86
N ARG A 153 9.42 -1.04 7.28
CA ARG A 153 9.63 0.36 7.61
C ARG A 153 8.41 1.20 7.27
N GLY A 154 8.31 2.36 7.91
CA GLY A 154 7.21 3.28 7.68
C GLY A 154 7.61 4.75 7.85
N ARG A 155 6.74 5.62 7.38
CA ARG A 155 6.95 7.06 7.19
C ARG A 155 7.47 7.84 8.40
N THR A 156 7.29 7.33 9.62
CA THR A 156 7.66 8.00 10.87
C THR A 156 9.00 7.56 11.45
N LEU A 157 9.67 6.59 10.82
CA LEU A 157 10.97 6.15 11.32
C LEU A 157 12.06 7.17 11.03
N GLN A 158 12.82 7.46 12.07
CA GLN A 158 13.96 8.38 12.02
C GLN A 158 15.14 7.76 12.77
N ALA A 159 16.29 7.74 12.13
CA ALA A 159 17.54 7.31 12.75
C ALA A 159 18.04 8.34 13.78
N ALA A 160 18.99 7.95 14.61
CA ALA A 160 19.55 8.81 15.68
C ALA A 160 20.23 10.10 15.15
N ASP A 161 20.68 10.09 13.89
CA ASP A 161 21.26 11.26 13.22
C ASP A 161 20.20 12.20 12.60
N GLY A 162 18.92 11.92 12.81
CA GLY A 162 17.80 12.67 12.25
C GLY A 162 17.40 12.29 10.82
N THR A 163 18.05 11.29 10.20
CA THR A 163 17.70 10.81 8.85
C THR A 163 16.41 10.01 8.87
N TRP A 164 15.46 10.35 8.00
CA TRP A 164 14.22 9.58 7.83
C TRP A 164 14.49 8.31 7.03
N THR A 165 14.17 7.14 7.59
CA THR A 165 14.55 5.83 7.05
C THR A 165 13.41 5.07 6.38
N GLY A 166 12.16 5.51 6.59
CA GLY A 166 10.95 4.79 6.14
C GLY A 166 10.05 5.56 5.17
N LYS A 167 10.55 6.63 4.52
CA LYS A 167 9.83 7.34 3.47
C LYS A 167 9.63 6.47 2.22
N ALA A 168 8.69 6.84 1.37
CA ALA A 168 8.47 6.14 0.09
C ALA A 168 9.79 6.02 -0.71
N PRO A 169 10.06 4.84 -1.30
CA PRO A 169 9.26 3.62 -1.40
C PRO A 169 9.62 2.52 -0.36
N ALA A 170 10.21 2.86 0.81
CA ALA A 170 10.84 1.92 1.74
C ALA A 170 9.96 0.69 2.10
N ALA A 171 8.69 0.88 2.42
CA ALA A 171 7.80 -0.22 2.78
C ALA A 171 7.58 -1.21 1.61
N LEU A 172 7.45 -0.70 0.38
CA LEU A 172 7.32 -1.56 -0.81
C LEU A 172 8.61 -2.37 -1.05
N VAL A 173 9.78 -1.74 -0.88
CA VAL A 173 11.08 -2.42 -0.97
C VAL A 173 11.18 -3.55 0.05
N ASP A 174 10.75 -3.32 1.28
CA ASP A 174 10.76 -4.32 2.34
C ASP A 174 9.85 -5.51 2.00
N LEU A 175 8.62 -5.28 1.51
CA LEU A 175 7.73 -6.36 1.08
C LEU A 175 8.29 -7.15 -0.10
N LYS A 176 8.90 -6.49 -1.09
CA LYS A 176 9.57 -7.16 -2.22
C LYS A 176 10.77 -7.98 -1.77
N ALA A 177 11.56 -7.45 -0.84
CA ALA A 177 12.69 -8.20 -0.26
C ALA A 177 12.23 -9.46 0.47
N ALA A 178 11.10 -9.41 1.19
CA ALA A 178 10.50 -10.58 1.82
C ALA A 178 10.07 -11.63 0.78
N VAL A 179 9.46 -11.23 -0.35
CA VAL A 179 9.14 -12.15 -1.46
C VAL A 179 10.41 -12.82 -2.00
N ARG A 180 11.47 -12.04 -2.24
CA ARG A 180 12.75 -12.59 -2.72
C ARG A 180 13.39 -13.57 -1.72
N PHE A 181 13.29 -13.29 -0.42
CA PHE A 181 13.74 -14.19 0.62
C PHE A 181 13.02 -15.55 0.56
N LEU A 182 11.69 -15.55 0.43
CA LEU A 182 10.89 -16.77 0.32
C LEU A 182 11.31 -17.60 -0.91
N ARG A 183 11.45 -16.96 -2.06
CA ARG A 183 11.89 -17.62 -3.31
C ARG A 183 13.31 -18.15 -3.23
N HIS A 184 14.21 -17.45 -2.54
CA HIS A 184 15.60 -17.89 -2.34
C HIS A 184 15.68 -19.19 -1.56
N HIS A 185 14.75 -19.41 -0.62
CA HIS A 185 14.71 -20.60 0.23
C HIS A 185 13.71 -21.67 -0.23
N ASP A 186 13.12 -21.55 -1.43
CA ASP A 186 12.12 -22.48 -1.97
C ASP A 186 12.52 -23.96 -1.91
N ALA A 187 13.80 -24.26 -2.13
CA ALA A 187 14.30 -25.62 -2.14
C ALA A 187 14.19 -26.35 -0.78
N VAL A 188 14.23 -25.59 0.33
CA VAL A 188 14.27 -26.13 1.70
C VAL A 188 13.04 -25.76 2.53
N MET A 189 12.25 -24.81 2.07
CA MET A 189 11.07 -24.31 2.77
C MET A 189 9.79 -24.92 2.19
N PRO A 190 8.95 -25.59 3.00
CA PRO A 190 7.62 -25.96 2.56
C PRO A 190 6.77 -24.75 2.20
N GLY A 191 6.06 -24.81 1.09
CA GLY A 191 5.23 -23.76 0.52
C GLY A 191 5.51 -23.60 -0.97
N ASP A 192 4.51 -23.19 -1.73
CA ASP A 192 4.61 -22.95 -3.17
C ASP A 192 4.94 -21.46 -3.39
N THR A 193 6.21 -21.14 -3.61
CA THR A 193 6.66 -19.74 -3.84
C THR A 193 6.18 -19.16 -5.18
N GLU A 194 5.65 -19.98 -6.09
CA GLU A 194 4.95 -19.51 -7.28
C GLU A 194 3.51 -19.05 -6.97
N ARG A 195 3.00 -19.35 -5.76
CA ARG A 195 1.64 -18.98 -5.32
C ARG A 195 1.65 -18.09 -4.07
N ILE A 196 2.40 -17.01 -4.14
CA ILE A 196 2.39 -15.97 -3.07
C ILE A 196 1.16 -15.09 -3.23
N ILE A 197 0.38 -14.92 -2.15
CA ILE A 197 -0.85 -14.12 -2.09
C ILE A 197 -0.63 -12.97 -1.12
N SER A 198 -0.53 -11.75 -1.62
CA SER A 198 -0.44 -10.57 -0.76
C SER A 198 -1.79 -10.22 -0.14
N ASN A 199 -1.76 -9.69 1.09
CA ASN A 199 -2.97 -9.22 1.77
C ASN A 199 -2.67 -8.01 2.64
N GLY A 200 -3.60 -7.05 2.64
CA GLY A 200 -3.52 -5.86 3.47
C GLY A 200 -4.78 -5.01 3.39
N THR A 201 -4.89 -4.07 4.31
CA THR A 201 -6.02 -3.13 4.41
C THR A 201 -5.51 -1.69 4.38
N SER A 202 -6.24 -0.75 3.76
CA SER A 202 -5.89 0.67 3.68
C SER A 202 -4.52 0.86 3.02
N ALA A 203 -3.55 1.54 3.65
CA ALA A 203 -2.17 1.64 3.16
C ALA A 203 -1.52 0.27 2.91
N GLY A 204 -1.80 -0.74 3.76
CA GLY A 204 -1.37 -2.11 3.53
C GLY A 204 -2.04 -2.76 2.33
N GLY A 205 -3.28 -2.41 2.04
CA GLY A 205 -3.99 -2.79 0.82
C GLY A 205 -3.35 -2.17 -0.42
N ALA A 206 -3.02 -0.88 -0.37
CA ALA A 206 -2.32 -0.17 -1.44
C ALA A 206 -0.94 -0.78 -1.73
N LEU A 207 -0.17 -1.10 -0.68
CA LEU A 207 1.12 -1.78 -0.81
C LEU A 207 0.99 -3.21 -1.34
N SER A 208 -0.09 -3.93 -0.98
CA SER A 208 -0.41 -5.24 -1.56
C SER A 208 -0.71 -5.13 -3.06
N ALA A 209 -1.45 -4.11 -3.47
CA ALA A 209 -1.71 -3.82 -4.88
C ALA A 209 -0.44 -3.42 -5.64
N LEU A 210 0.40 -2.56 -5.05
CA LEU A 210 1.71 -2.20 -5.60
C LEU A 210 2.61 -3.43 -5.77
N LEU A 211 2.70 -4.30 -4.77
CA LEU A 211 3.47 -5.53 -4.84
C LEU A 211 3.02 -6.40 -6.02
N GLY A 212 1.69 -6.51 -6.23
CA GLY A 212 1.13 -7.27 -7.34
C GLY A 212 1.29 -6.62 -8.71
N ALA A 213 1.33 -5.30 -8.80
CA ALA A 213 1.45 -4.59 -10.07
C ALA A 213 2.91 -4.43 -10.53
N SER A 214 3.85 -4.29 -9.59
CA SER A 214 5.24 -3.89 -9.86
C SER A 214 6.25 -5.03 -9.82
N GLY A 215 5.82 -6.29 -9.98
CA GLY A 215 6.72 -7.44 -9.96
C GLY A 215 7.88 -7.27 -10.94
N ASN A 216 9.09 -7.58 -10.48
CA ASN A 216 10.32 -7.58 -11.26
C ASN A 216 10.70 -6.23 -11.91
N THR A 217 10.06 -5.13 -11.52
CA THR A 217 10.38 -3.82 -12.10
C THR A 217 11.83 -3.43 -11.86
N PRO A 218 12.55 -2.91 -12.86
CA PRO A 218 13.90 -2.42 -12.67
C PRO A 218 13.97 -1.13 -11.84
N GLU A 219 12.86 -0.39 -11.72
CA GLU A 219 12.80 0.90 -11.03
C GLU A 219 13.17 0.82 -9.55
N LEU A 220 12.96 -0.34 -8.90
CA LEU A 220 13.24 -0.57 -7.47
C LEU A 220 14.50 -1.40 -7.21
N GLN A 221 15.25 -1.75 -8.26
CA GLN A 221 16.39 -2.66 -8.12
C GLN A 221 17.52 -2.05 -7.26
N ALA A 222 17.76 -0.76 -7.38
CA ALA A 222 18.80 -0.08 -6.59
C ALA A 222 18.47 -0.09 -5.09
N GLU A 223 17.23 0.17 -4.74
CA GLU A 223 16.72 0.16 -3.36
C GLU A 223 16.76 -1.26 -2.76
N LEU A 224 16.40 -2.27 -3.54
CA LEU A 224 16.49 -3.68 -3.13
C LEU A 224 17.94 -4.12 -2.90
N GLN A 225 18.86 -3.71 -3.78
CA GLN A 225 20.29 -3.95 -3.58
C GLN A 225 20.84 -3.24 -2.34
N ALA A 226 20.40 -2.00 -2.08
CA ALA A 226 20.85 -1.22 -0.93
C ALA A 226 20.53 -1.91 0.41
N VAL A 227 19.37 -2.53 0.55
CA VAL A 227 18.99 -3.29 1.75
C VAL A 227 19.54 -4.73 1.77
N GLY A 228 20.23 -5.16 0.73
CA GLY A 228 20.75 -6.53 0.64
C GLY A 228 19.63 -7.57 0.50
N ALA A 229 18.64 -7.27 -0.32
CA ALA A 229 17.62 -8.26 -0.69
C ALA A 229 18.23 -9.42 -1.48
N ALA A 230 17.68 -10.62 -1.31
CA ALA A 230 18.11 -11.80 -2.06
C ALA A 230 18.00 -11.54 -3.58
N PRO A 231 18.89 -12.11 -4.39
CA PRO A 231 18.74 -12.07 -5.85
C PRO A 231 17.49 -12.84 -6.28
N GLY A 232 16.88 -12.44 -7.38
CA GLY A 232 15.76 -13.16 -7.95
C GLY A 232 14.52 -12.30 -8.19
N ARG A 233 13.42 -12.97 -8.48
CA ARG A 233 12.12 -12.36 -8.82
C ARG A 233 11.37 -11.95 -7.56
N ASP A 234 10.53 -10.90 -7.71
CA ASP A 234 9.62 -10.42 -6.65
C ASP A 234 8.16 -10.26 -7.12
N ASP A 235 7.79 -10.86 -8.25
CA ASP A 235 6.41 -10.99 -8.67
C ASP A 235 5.62 -11.92 -7.76
N ILE A 236 4.31 -11.74 -7.68
CA ILE A 236 3.41 -12.56 -6.86
C ILE A 236 2.25 -13.11 -7.69
N PHE A 237 1.60 -14.14 -7.16
CA PHE A 237 0.49 -14.83 -7.82
C PHE A 237 -0.84 -14.09 -7.68
N ALA A 238 -1.13 -13.55 -6.50
CA ALA A 238 -2.44 -12.96 -6.24
C ALA A 238 -2.38 -11.77 -5.27
N VAL A 239 -3.31 -10.86 -5.46
CA VAL A 239 -3.55 -9.71 -4.59
C VAL A 239 -4.91 -9.85 -3.91
N SER A 240 -4.95 -9.68 -2.59
CA SER A 240 -6.16 -9.56 -1.78
C SER A 240 -6.11 -8.25 -0.99
N ALA A 241 -6.58 -7.16 -1.59
CA ALA A 241 -6.54 -5.83 -1.01
C ALA A 241 -7.91 -5.39 -0.50
N TYR A 242 -7.91 -4.81 0.70
CA TYR A 242 -9.11 -4.25 1.33
C TYR A 242 -8.97 -2.74 1.44
N CYS A 243 -9.96 -2.01 0.93
CA CYS A 243 -10.02 -0.55 0.95
C CYS A 243 -8.66 0.10 0.57
N PRO A 244 -8.01 -0.34 -0.51
CA PRO A 244 -6.71 0.20 -0.90
C PRO A 244 -6.87 1.64 -1.40
N ILE A 245 -5.86 2.48 -1.12
CA ILE A 245 -5.73 3.81 -1.73
C ILE A 245 -4.54 3.73 -2.68
N THR A 246 -4.81 3.36 -3.93
CA THR A 246 -3.75 2.90 -4.84
C THR A 246 -3.14 4.02 -5.66
N ASN A 247 -3.93 4.97 -6.12
CA ASN A 247 -3.53 5.99 -7.09
C ASN A 247 -3.45 7.37 -6.40
N LEU A 248 -2.46 7.53 -5.51
CA LEU A 248 -2.33 8.74 -4.69
C LEU A 248 -2.20 10.03 -5.52
N GLU A 249 -1.59 9.96 -6.72
CA GLU A 249 -1.45 11.11 -7.61
C GLU A 249 -2.80 11.72 -8.02
N ASN A 250 -3.85 10.90 -8.07
CA ASN A 250 -5.19 11.32 -8.50
C ASN A 250 -6.26 11.04 -7.44
N ALA A 251 -5.85 10.60 -6.25
CA ALA A 251 -6.76 10.22 -5.19
C ALA A 251 -7.58 11.40 -4.66
N ASP A 252 -7.00 12.59 -4.61
CA ASP A 252 -7.70 13.81 -4.21
C ASP A 252 -8.83 14.16 -5.17
N ALA A 253 -8.56 14.11 -6.46
CA ALA A 253 -9.56 14.36 -7.51
C ALA A 253 -10.67 13.30 -7.52
N ALA A 254 -10.32 12.02 -7.35
CA ALA A 254 -11.26 10.93 -7.27
C ALA A 254 -12.13 11.00 -6.00
N TYR A 255 -11.55 11.43 -4.88
CA TYR A 255 -12.29 11.65 -3.64
C TYR A 255 -13.33 12.75 -3.82
N GLU A 256 -12.95 13.87 -4.44
CA GLU A 256 -13.87 14.97 -4.68
C GLU A 256 -14.89 14.66 -5.79
N TRP A 257 -14.56 13.81 -6.77
CA TRP A 257 -15.56 13.31 -7.71
C TRP A 257 -16.71 12.61 -6.99
N GLN A 258 -16.41 11.78 -6.00
CA GLN A 258 -17.42 11.07 -5.22
C GLN A 258 -18.07 11.95 -4.16
N PHE A 259 -17.27 12.61 -3.30
CA PHE A 259 -17.75 13.28 -2.09
C PHE A 259 -17.89 14.81 -2.24
N GLY A 260 -17.50 15.40 -3.36
CA GLY A 260 -17.40 16.84 -3.52
C GLY A 260 -18.73 17.61 -3.40
N HIS A 261 -19.88 16.94 -3.52
CA HIS A 261 -21.18 17.57 -3.25
C HIS A 261 -21.58 17.52 -1.77
N VAL A 262 -20.89 16.72 -0.94
CA VAL A 262 -21.13 16.61 0.51
C VAL A 262 -20.27 17.66 1.22
N ARG A 263 -20.91 18.67 1.79
CA ARG A 263 -20.20 19.79 2.44
C ARG A 263 -19.98 19.58 3.93
N ASP A 264 -20.82 18.77 4.58
CA ASP A 264 -20.65 18.38 5.97
C ASP A 264 -19.70 17.18 6.08
N TYR A 265 -18.82 17.24 7.09
CA TYR A 265 -17.87 16.16 7.34
C TYR A 265 -17.96 15.64 8.77
N ARG A 266 -17.59 14.37 8.91
CA ARG A 266 -17.35 13.72 10.22
C ARG A 266 -16.03 12.98 10.15
N ARG A 267 -15.01 13.48 10.82
CA ARG A 267 -13.67 12.88 10.86
C ARG A 267 -13.33 12.37 12.25
N ILE A 268 -12.42 11.40 12.29
CA ILE A 268 -11.87 10.90 13.54
C ILE A 268 -10.49 11.53 13.72
N GLU A 269 -10.34 12.35 14.75
CA GLU A 269 -9.05 12.83 15.21
C GLU A 269 -8.46 11.85 16.21
N MET A 270 -7.19 11.51 16.01
CA MET A 270 -6.44 10.70 16.97
C MET A 270 -5.43 11.59 17.69
N SER A 271 -5.41 11.52 19.00
CA SER A 271 -4.41 12.16 19.84
C SER A 271 -3.83 11.14 20.81
N MET A 272 -2.60 11.38 21.25
CA MET A 272 -1.98 10.64 22.36
C MET A 272 -2.18 11.44 23.63
N LEU A 273 -2.77 10.82 24.64
CA LEU A 273 -2.87 11.37 26.00
C LEU A 273 -2.50 10.24 26.97
N ASP A 274 -1.50 10.48 27.82
CA ASP A 274 -1.01 9.52 28.82
C ASP A 274 -0.69 8.13 28.21
N ASP A 275 0.05 8.11 27.09
CA ASP A 275 0.41 6.91 26.32
C ASP A 275 -0.78 6.11 25.76
N GLN A 276 -1.98 6.68 25.79
CA GLN A 276 -3.19 6.08 25.22
C GLN A 276 -3.66 6.84 23.98
N VAL A 277 -4.02 6.09 22.94
CA VAL A 277 -4.63 6.66 21.72
C VAL A 277 -6.07 7.03 22.05
N GLN A 278 -6.35 8.32 22.07
CA GLN A 278 -7.70 8.84 22.17
C GLN A 278 -8.26 9.11 20.75
N ARG A 279 -9.51 8.73 20.56
CA ARG A 279 -10.26 8.96 19.32
C ARG A 279 -11.39 9.92 19.60
N ARG A 280 -11.43 11.03 18.88
CA ARG A 280 -12.51 12.02 18.97
C ARG A 280 -13.15 12.18 17.60
N GLU A 281 -14.46 12.03 17.50
CA GLU A 281 -15.21 12.41 16.31
C GLU A 281 -15.36 13.95 16.30
N VAL A 282 -15.00 14.54 15.14
CA VAL A 282 -15.14 15.97 14.89
C VAL A 282 -16.02 16.16 13.67
N ALA A 283 -17.15 16.84 13.85
CA ALA A 283 -18.05 17.21 12.78
C ALA A 283 -17.90 18.69 12.42
N GLY A 284 -18.14 19.02 11.17
CA GLY A 284 -18.13 20.40 10.70
C GLY A 284 -18.63 20.50 9.27
N THR A 285 -18.61 21.74 8.75
CA THR A 285 -18.96 22.05 7.35
C THR A 285 -17.74 22.68 6.67
N LEU A 286 -17.53 22.37 5.40
CA LEU A 286 -16.42 22.93 4.62
C LEU A 286 -16.52 24.45 4.53
N THR A 287 -15.38 25.12 4.69
CA THR A 287 -15.26 26.58 4.43
C THR A 287 -15.35 26.90 2.94
N ALA A 288 -15.56 28.16 2.59
CA ALA A 288 -15.58 28.61 1.19
C ALA A 288 -14.29 28.22 0.43
N ASP A 289 -13.13 28.39 1.06
CA ASP A 289 -11.84 28.01 0.45
C ASP A 289 -11.76 26.48 0.22
N GLN A 290 -12.21 25.69 1.19
CA GLN A 290 -12.24 24.25 1.05
C GLN A 290 -13.20 23.79 -0.04
N ILE A 291 -14.34 24.45 -0.17
CA ILE A 291 -15.30 24.21 -1.26
C ILE A 291 -14.66 24.52 -2.62
N ALA A 292 -13.94 25.63 -2.75
CA ALA A 292 -13.25 25.98 -3.99
C ALA A 292 -12.19 24.93 -4.40
N LEU A 293 -11.41 24.43 -3.43
CA LEU A 293 -10.44 23.34 -3.67
C LEU A 293 -11.16 22.04 -4.09
N ALA A 294 -12.26 21.68 -3.39
CA ALA A 294 -13.06 20.51 -3.72
C ALA A 294 -13.63 20.58 -5.14
N ASP A 295 -14.21 21.72 -5.51
CA ASP A 295 -14.81 21.91 -6.83
C ASP A 295 -13.77 21.84 -7.96
N ALA A 296 -12.58 22.42 -7.76
CA ALA A 296 -11.47 22.35 -8.71
C ALA A 296 -10.95 20.90 -8.89
N LEU A 297 -10.76 20.17 -7.80
CA LEU A 297 -10.35 18.75 -7.83
C LEU A 297 -11.42 17.87 -8.49
N LYS A 298 -12.69 18.05 -8.14
CA LYS A 298 -13.81 17.33 -8.76
C LYS A 298 -13.83 17.54 -10.28
N ALA A 299 -13.64 18.78 -10.73
CA ALA A 299 -13.65 19.11 -12.16
C ALA A 299 -12.47 18.50 -12.93
N SER A 300 -11.36 18.19 -12.27
CA SER A 300 -10.17 17.59 -12.91
C SER A 300 -10.28 16.09 -13.14
N PHE A 301 -11.09 15.38 -12.35
CA PHE A 301 -11.13 13.90 -12.36
C PHE A 301 -11.60 13.30 -13.69
N PRO A 302 -12.68 13.80 -14.37
CA PRO A 302 -13.13 13.22 -15.62
C PRO A 302 -12.08 13.24 -16.73
N ALA A 303 -11.32 14.32 -16.84
CA ALA A 303 -10.25 14.44 -17.84
C ALA A 303 -9.18 13.37 -17.61
N TYR A 304 -8.73 13.22 -16.36
CA TYR A 304 -7.77 12.18 -15.99
C TYR A 304 -8.32 10.77 -16.28
N LEU A 305 -9.52 10.43 -15.77
CA LEU A 305 -10.10 9.11 -15.96
C LEU A 305 -10.18 8.72 -17.43
N ASN A 306 -10.58 9.66 -18.28
CA ASN A 306 -10.74 9.42 -19.70
C ASN A 306 -9.40 9.13 -20.42
N THR A 307 -8.25 9.54 -19.85
CA THR A 307 -6.93 9.19 -20.40
C THR A 307 -6.56 7.72 -20.18
N LEU A 308 -7.18 7.04 -19.23
CA LEU A 308 -6.87 5.65 -18.88
C LEU A 308 -7.42 4.63 -19.92
N ASP A 309 -8.30 5.05 -20.82
CA ASP A 309 -8.99 4.21 -21.81
C ASP A 309 -9.61 2.93 -21.22
N LEU A 310 -10.21 3.06 -20.03
CA LEU A 310 -10.83 1.94 -19.32
C LEU A 310 -11.97 1.34 -20.14
N ARG A 311 -12.13 0.01 -20.04
CA ARG A 311 -13.18 -0.74 -20.72
C ARG A 311 -13.84 -1.72 -19.76
N ASP A 312 -15.12 -1.98 -19.96
CA ASP A 312 -15.82 -3.04 -19.24
C ASP A 312 -15.47 -4.44 -19.82
N ALA A 313 -16.01 -5.48 -19.21
CA ALA A 313 -15.78 -6.86 -19.65
C ALA A 313 -16.25 -7.16 -21.09
N ALA A 314 -17.14 -6.34 -21.65
CA ALA A 314 -17.60 -6.44 -23.04
C ALA A 314 -16.75 -5.58 -24.01
N GLY A 315 -15.67 -4.94 -23.52
CA GLY A 315 -14.81 -4.07 -24.31
C GLY A 315 -15.38 -2.66 -24.56
N ARG A 316 -16.49 -2.30 -23.95
CA ARG A 316 -17.11 -0.97 -24.12
C ARG A 316 -16.33 0.08 -23.29
N PRO A 317 -16.08 1.28 -23.83
CA PRO A 317 -15.32 2.31 -23.14
C PRO A 317 -16.09 2.82 -21.90
N LEU A 318 -15.36 3.00 -20.80
CA LEU A 318 -15.82 3.64 -19.58
C LEU A 318 -15.35 5.09 -19.58
N ARG A 319 -16.28 6.04 -19.60
CA ARG A 319 -15.99 7.47 -19.71
C ARG A 319 -16.85 8.27 -18.74
N LEU A 320 -16.35 9.46 -18.42
CA LEU A 320 -17.09 10.51 -17.71
C LEU A 320 -17.20 11.75 -18.58
N ASP A 321 -18.36 12.41 -18.53
CA ASP A 321 -18.53 13.75 -19.07
C ASP A 321 -17.94 14.82 -18.11
N ALA A 322 -18.00 16.09 -18.51
CA ALA A 322 -17.48 17.19 -17.70
C ALA A 322 -18.19 17.38 -16.33
N HIS A 323 -19.37 16.80 -16.17
CA HIS A 323 -20.15 16.82 -14.92
C HIS A 323 -19.88 15.60 -14.04
N GLY A 324 -19.02 14.67 -14.49
CA GLY A 324 -18.68 13.45 -13.75
C GLY A 324 -19.71 12.33 -13.90
N HIS A 325 -20.57 12.39 -14.92
CA HIS A 325 -21.53 11.35 -15.26
C HIS A 325 -21.07 10.53 -16.47
N GLY A 326 -21.69 9.36 -16.69
CA GLY A 326 -21.43 8.52 -17.84
C GLY A 326 -21.18 7.05 -17.51
N SER A 327 -20.69 6.31 -18.51
CA SER A 327 -20.57 4.85 -18.42
C SER A 327 -19.64 4.37 -17.28
N PHE A 328 -18.68 5.18 -16.85
CA PHE A 328 -17.86 4.83 -15.69
C PHE A 328 -18.67 4.90 -14.38
N LEU A 329 -19.49 5.94 -14.17
CA LEU A 329 -20.37 6.02 -13.01
C LEU A 329 -21.37 4.86 -13.02
N ASP A 330 -21.96 4.53 -14.18
CA ASP A 330 -22.88 3.39 -14.32
C ASP A 330 -22.20 2.07 -13.96
N HIS A 331 -20.92 1.91 -14.33
CA HIS A 331 -20.12 0.75 -13.97
C HIS A 331 -19.90 0.68 -12.44
N VAL A 332 -19.52 1.77 -11.79
CA VAL A 332 -19.35 1.85 -10.33
C VAL A 332 -20.69 1.52 -9.62
N LYS A 333 -21.80 2.11 -10.07
CA LYS A 333 -23.15 1.78 -9.56
C LYS A 333 -23.46 0.28 -9.69
N SER A 334 -23.11 -0.33 -10.82
CA SER A 334 -23.37 -1.77 -11.05
C SER A 334 -22.64 -2.67 -10.06
N LEU A 335 -21.40 -2.30 -9.65
CA LEU A 335 -20.64 -3.04 -8.64
C LEU A 335 -21.29 -2.93 -7.24
N VAL A 336 -21.78 -1.75 -6.88
CA VAL A 336 -22.46 -1.55 -5.60
C VAL A 336 -23.81 -2.30 -5.58
N ILE A 337 -24.56 -2.25 -6.68
CA ILE A 337 -25.83 -3.01 -6.86
C ILE A 337 -25.56 -4.51 -6.73
N ALA A 338 -24.55 -5.04 -7.40
CA ALA A 338 -24.21 -6.46 -7.32
C ALA A 338 -23.82 -6.88 -5.89
N SER A 339 -23.08 -6.04 -5.18
CA SER A 339 -22.70 -6.26 -3.78
C SER A 339 -23.92 -6.23 -2.86
N ALA A 340 -24.84 -5.27 -3.06
CA ALA A 340 -26.08 -5.19 -2.31
C ALA A 340 -27.00 -6.41 -2.55
N GLN A 341 -27.08 -6.89 -3.82
CA GLN A 341 -27.80 -8.11 -4.15
C GLN A 341 -27.24 -9.33 -3.42
N GLN A 342 -25.91 -9.51 -3.42
CA GLN A 342 -25.28 -10.60 -2.67
C GLN A 342 -25.60 -10.56 -1.18
N ALA A 343 -25.62 -9.38 -0.59
CA ALA A 343 -25.99 -9.21 0.82
C ALA A 343 -27.47 -9.56 1.06
N LEU A 344 -28.37 -9.12 0.17
CA LEU A 344 -29.80 -9.43 0.22
C LEU A 344 -30.04 -10.94 0.08
N ASP A 345 -29.38 -11.60 -0.86
CA ASP A 345 -29.46 -13.06 -1.08
C ASP A 345 -28.93 -13.85 0.12
N ALA A 346 -27.97 -13.28 0.86
CA ALA A 346 -27.45 -13.84 2.12
C ALA A 346 -28.35 -13.53 3.33
N GLY A 347 -29.51 -12.90 3.15
CA GLY A 347 -30.49 -12.62 4.20
C GLY A 347 -30.25 -11.31 4.96
N ALA A 348 -29.40 -10.40 4.46
CA ALA A 348 -29.23 -9.11 5.10
C ALA A 348 -30.47 -8.22 4.93
N ASP A 349 -30.88 -7.56 6.01
CA ASP A 349 -31.92 -6.52 5.94
C ASP A 349 -31.34 -5.21 5.37
N LEU A 350 -31.76 -4.85 4.16
CA LEU A 350 -31.38 -3.62 3.47
C LEU A 350 -32.50 -2.57 3.47
N SER A 351 -33.61 -2.76 4.19
CA SER A 351 -34.76 -1.85 4.20
C SER A 351 -34.45 -0.43 4.66
N SER A 352 -33.42 -0.26 5.52
CA SER A 352 -32.92 1.04 5.98
C SER A 352 -32.06 1.77 4.94
N ARG A 353 -31.63 1.10 3.86
CA ARG A 353 -30.77 1.66 2.79
C ARG A 353 -31.64 2.37 1.75
N ARG A 354 -32.16 3.55 2.06
CA ARG A 354 -33.11 4.31 1.23
C ARG A 354 -32.57 4.70 -0.15
N TRP A 355 -31.24 4.65 -0.32
CA TRP A 355 -30.54 4.89 -1.58
C TRP A 355 -30.58 3.66 -2.52
N LEU A 356 -31.10 2.49 -2.06
CA LEU A 356 -31.37 1.33 -2.89
C LEU A 356 -32.85 1.27 -3.27
N ARG A 357 -33.11 0.97 -4.53
CA ARG A 357 -34.45 0.58 -4.99
C ARG A 357 -34.51 -0.93 -5.13
N ILE A 358 -35.30 -1.56 -4.25
CA ILE A 358 -35.50 -3.02 -4.21
C ILE A 358 -36.92 -3.33 -4.68
N ALA A 359 -37.06 -4.23 -5.66
CA ALA A 359 -38.34 -4.68 -6.16
C ALA A 359 -38.31 -6.21 -6.37
N SER A 360 -39.35 -6.91 -5.87
CA SER A 360 -39.48 -8.37 -6.00
C SER A 360 -38.20 -9.14 -5.60
N GLY A 361 -37.58 -8.76 -4.49
CA GLY A 361 -36.37 -9.41 -3.98
C GLY A 361 -35.09 -9.11 -4.77
N ARG A 362 -35.13 -8.11 -5.66
CA ARG A 362 -33.94 -7.70 -6.45
C ARG A 362 -33.61 -6.24 -6.24
N VAL A 363 -32.31 -5.95 -6.16
CA VAL A 363 -31.79 -4.58 -6.19
C VAL A 363 -31.79 -4.12 -7.65
N VAL A 364 -32.69 -3.21 -7.98
CA VAL A 364 -32.93 -2.78 -9.37
C VAL A 364 -32.29 -1.45 -9.73
N ASP A 365 -31.95 -0.64 -8.72
CA ASP A 365 -31.29 0.65 -8.93
C ASP A 365 -30.61 1.16 -7.66
N LEU A 366 -29.74 2.16 -7.84
CA LEU A 366 -28.96 2.86 -6.83
C LEU A 366 -28.98 4.36 -7.12
N ASP A 367 -29.50 5.15 -6.19
CA ASP A 367 -29.27 6.58 -6.15
C ASP A 367 -27.87 6.84 -5.57
N PHE A 368 -26.91 7.21 -6.44
CA PHE A 368 -25.51 7.35 -6.07
C PHE A 368 -25.26 8.55 -5.15
N ASP A 369 -25.94 9.68 -5.40
CA ASP A 369 -25.80 10.87 -4.55
C ASP A 369 -26.37 10.63 -3.15
N ALA A 370 -27.53 9.99 -3.05
CA ALA A 370 -28.10 9.60 -1.78
C ALA A 370 -27.23 8.57 -1.03
N TYR A 371 -26.57 7.65 -1.76
CA TYR A 371 -25.59 6.73 -1.18
C TYR A 371 -24.39 7.46 -0.58
N VAL A 372 -23.81 8.40 -1.32
CA VAL A 372 -22.64 9.17 -0.87
C VAL A 372 -23.00 10.07 0.32
N LEU A 373 -24.21 10.69 0.32
CA LEU A 373 -24.72 11.43 1.47
C LEU A 373 -24.88 10.54 2.71
N ALA A 374 -25.38 9.32 2.55
CA ALA A 374 -25.55 8.35 3.64
C ALA A 374 -24.19 7.86 4.19
N ALA A 375 -23.19 7.70 3.33
CA ALA A 375 -21.81 7.38 3.74
C ALA A 375 -21.15 8.53 4.51
N THR A 376 -21.53 9.77 4.20
CA THR A 376 -20.95 11.03 4.68
C THR A 376 -19.51 11.25 4.24
N ARG A 377 -19.01 12.48 4.34
CA ARG A 377 -17.62 12.84 4.05
C ARG A 377 -16.76 12.70 5.29
N MET A 378 -15.53 12.15 5.18
CA MET A 378 -14.59 12.08 6.28
C MET A 378 -13.41 13.03 6.13
N LYS A 379 -12.85 13.19 4.93
CA LYS A 379 -11.64 13.98 4.69
C LYS A 379 -11.94 15.40 4.23
N LEU A 380 -11.07 16.33 4.60
CA LEU A 380 -11.07 17.69 4.08
C LEU A 380 -10.33 17.74 2.73
N PRO A 381 -10.69 18.67 1.82
CA PRO A 381 -10.01 18.82 0.54
C PRO A 381 -8.68 19.61 0.66
N PRO A 382 -7.62 19.14 0.02
CA PRO A 382 -7.40 17.84 -0.60
C PRO A 382 -7.31 16.72 0.43
N ALA A 383 -7.84 15.54 0.08
CA ALA A 383 -8.05 14.43 1.01
C ALA A 383 -6.75 13.72 1.46
N PHE A 384 -5.72 13.74 0.59
CA PHE A 384 -4.46 13.02 0.76
C PHE A 384 -3.24 13.91 0.68
N ASP A 385 -3.16 14.86 -0.26
CA ASP A 385 -2.06 15.83 -0.32
C ASP A 385 -2.49 17.16 0.30
N GLY A 386 -2.58 17.21 1.63
CA GLY A 386 -3.05 18.37 2.37
C GLY A 386 -2.22 19.63 2.07
N VAL A 387 -2.90 20.76 1.76
CA VAL A 387 -2.24 22.04 1.44
C VAL A 387 -1.42 22.61 2.61
N ALA A 388 -1.67 22.13 3.84
CA ALA A 388 -0.91 22.48 5.05
C ALA A 388 0.17 21.44 5.40
N LEU A 389 0.44 20.45 4.52
CA LEU A 389 1.34 19.31 4.77
C LEU A 389 0.97 18.54 6.06
N ASP A 390 -0.31 18.36 6.31
CA ASP A 390 -0.84 17.82 7.57
C ASP A 390 -1.37 16.38 7.46
N THR A 391 -1.24 15.76 6.29
CA THR A 391 -1.67 14.36 6.07
C THR A 391 -0.52 13.36 6.30
N GLY A 392 -0.90 12.09 6.47
CA GLY A 392 0.05 10.98 6.53
C GLY A 392 0.78 10.77 5.20
N GLU A 393 0.11 11.03 4.10
CA GLU A 393 0.64 10.89 2.75
C GLU A 393 1.69 11.98 2.45
N ASN A 394 1.50 13.22 2.94
CA ASN A 394 2.56 14.23 2.88
C ASN A 394 3.83 13.74 3.60
N GLN A 395 3.68 13.06 4.74
CA GLN A 395 4.81 12.50 5.47
C GLN A 395 5.41 11.27 4.76
N LEU A 396 4.59 10.44 4.11
CA LEU A 396 5.07 9.32 3.28
C LEU A 396 6.02 9.82 2.18
N PHE A 397 5.61 10.88 1.48
CA PHE A 397 6.39 11.47 0.38
C PHE A 397 7.46 12.46 0.83
N GLY A 398 7.80 12.51 2.10
CA GLY A 398 8.99 13.18 2.61
C GLY A 398 10.27 12.66 1.93
N SER A 399 11.41 13.03 2.45
CA SER A 399 12.72 12.53 2.02
C SER A 399 13.54 12.10 3.23
N SER A 400 14.74 11.63 3.01
CA SER A 400 15.67 11.34 4.11
C SER A 400 15.99 12.57 4.99
N ARG A 401 15.75 13.79 4.48
CA ARG A 401 16.06 15.05 5.18
C ARG A 401 14.84 15.89 5.51
N LEU A 402 13.73 15.70 4.78
CA LEU A 402 12.49 16.45 4.98
C LEU A 402 11.38 15.52 5.41
N ASP A 403 10.70 15.88 6.50
CA ASP A 403 9.61 15.05 7.02
C ASP A 403 8.44 14.97 6.06
N LYS A 404 8.05 16.10 5.43
CA LYS A 404 6.83 16.20 4.64
C LYS A 404 7.07 16.95 3.33
N ARG A 405 6.42 16.49 2.26
CA ARG A 405 6.41 17.15 0.95
C ARG A 405 5.03 17.00 0.31
N HIS A 406 4.69 17.90 -0.59
CA HIS A 406 3.61 17.67 -1.53
C HIS A 406 4.01 16.61 -2.56
N PHE A 407 3.03 15.89 -3.08
CA PHE A 407 3.27 14.89 -4.12
C PHE A 407 2.39 15.08 -5.36
N THR A 408 1.50 16.09 -5.34
CA THR A 408 0.71 16.52 -6.49
C THR A 408 1.04 17.97 -6.85
N ALA A 409 0.99 18.28 -8.14
CA ALA A 409 1.16 19.64 -8.61
C ALA A 409 0.05 20.57 -8.09
N PHE A 410 -1.18 20.04 -7.96
CA PHE A 410 -2.32 20.79 -7.44
C PHE A 410 -2.05 21.29 -6.02
N SER A 411 -1.68 20.41 -5.09
CA SER A 411 -1.46 20.81 -3.70
C SER A 411 -0.20 21.64 -3.53
N MET A 412 0.85 21.41 -4.33
CA MET A 412 2.02 22.30 -4.36
C MET A 412 1.66 23.72 -4.77
N GLN A 413 0.81 23.89 -5.80
CA GLN A 413 0.36 25.21 -6.26
C GLN A 413 -0.50 25.92 -5.21
N HIS A 414 -1.29 25.19 -4.42
CA HIS A 414 -2.17 25.70 -3.38
C HIS A 414 -1.58 25.62 -1.96
N SER A 415 -0.27 25.35 -1.85
CA SER A 415 0.39 25.17 -0.55
C SER A 415 0.22 26.39 0.36
N ARG A 416 -0.10 26.11 1.62
CA ARG A 416 -0.15 27.11 2.70
C ARG A 416 1.15 27.15 3.52
N VAL A 417 2.15 26.36 3.12
CA VAL A 417 3.43 26.24 3.83
C VAL A 417 4.49 26.97 3.03
N VAL A 418 5.10 27.98 3.64
CA VAL A 418 6.21 28.71 3.02
C VAL A 418 7.41 27.81 2.86
N GLY A 419 8.01 27.78 1.66
CA GLY A 419 9.15 26.91 1.37
C GLY A 419 8.81 25.43 1.22
N ALA A 420 7.54 25.08 1.08
CA ALA A 420 7.13 23.71 0.77
C ALA A 420 7.85 23.19 -0.48
N GLN A 421 8.11 21.88 -0.49
CA GLN A 421 8.75 21.20 -1.61
C GLN A 421 7.83 20.11 -2.15
N GLN A 422 7.99 19.81 -3.43
CA GLN A 422 7.32 18.67 -4.08
C GLN A 422 8.24 17.46 -4.06
N ALA A 423 7.67 16.28 -3.87
CA ALA A 423 8.37 15.01 -4.02
C ALA A 423 8.83 14.83 -5.48
N ASP A 424 9.93 14.13 -5.67
CA ASP A 424 10.41 13.82 -7.00
C ASP A 424 9.43 12.87 -7.72
N GLU A 425 9.28 13.08 -9.02
CA GLU A 425 8.33 12.35 -9.87
C GLU A 425 8.59 10.84 -9.84
N ARG A 426 9.86 10.41 -9.77
CA ARG A 426 10.20 9.00 -9.69
C ARG A 426 9.64 8.35 -8.43
N THR A 427 9.77 8.99 -7.27
CA THR A 427 9.23 8.48 -6.00
C THR A 427 7.71 8.39 -6.04
N VAL A 428 7.02 9.41 -6.55
CA VAL A 428 5.57 9.41 -6.67
C VAL A 428 5.11 8.29 -7.58
N ARG A 429 5.74 8.16 -8.75
CA ARG A 429 5.47 7.12 -9.74
C ARG A 429 5.65 5.71 -9.17
N MET A 430 6.73 5.45 -8.41
CA MET A 430 6.97 4.15 -7.80
C MET A 430 5.87 3.72 -6.83
N MET A 431 5.10 4.65 -6.30
CA MET A 431 4.00 4.39 -5.35
C MET A 431 2.62 4.27 -6.00
N ASN A 432 2.54 4.29 -7.32
CA ASN A 432 1.28 4.20 -8.06
C ASN A 432 1.24 2.94 -8.95
N PRO A 433 0.42 1.92 -8.63
CA PRO A 433 0.32 0.68 -9.42
C PRO A 433 -0.13 0.91 -10.86
N MET A 434 -0.84 2.01 -11.15
CA MET A 434 -1.28 2.35 -12.51
C MET A 434 -0.13 2.58 -13.48
N HIS A 435 1.06 2.90 -12.98
CA HIS A 435 2.27 3.06 -13.81
C HIS A 435 2.91 1.73 -14.23
N TYR A 436 2.50 0.60 -13.66
CA TYR A 436 3.05 -0.72 -13.95
C TYR A 436 2.11 -1.59 -14.78
N ILE A 437 0.79 -1.44 -14.60
CA ILE A 437 -0.22 -2.24 -15.30
C ILE A 437 -0.13 -1.98 -16.81
N GLY A 438 -0.04 -3.07 -17.60
CA GLY A 438 0.08 -2.97 -19.05
C GLY A 438 1.48 -2.63 -19.58
N ARG A 439 2.51 -2.56 -18.72
CA ARG A 439 3.89 -2.31 -19.13
C ARG A 439 4.71 -3.60 -19.17
N SER A 440 5.50 -3.75 -20.21
CA SER A 440 6.37 -4.94 -20.40
C SER A 440 7.51 -5.04 -19.39
N ALA A 441 7.86 -3.94 -18.70
CA ALA A 441 8.93 -3.91 -17.71
C ALA A 441 8.49 -4.41 -16.31
N ALA A 442 7.21 -4.71 -16.12
CA ALA A 442 6.69 -5.22 -14.85
C ALA A 442 5.91 -6.52 -15.08
N THR A 443 5.99 -7.43 -14.12
CA THR A 443 5.17 -8.64 -14.07
C THR A 443 3.98 -8.39 -13.16
N VAL A 444 2.79 -8.28 -13.74
CA VAL A 444 1.55 -8.04 -13.00
C VAL A 444 0.97 -9.37 -12.51
N ALA A 445 0.54 -9.41 -11.25
CA ALA A 445 -0.12 -10.58 -10.68
C ALA A 445 -1.36 -10.97 -11.51
N PRO A 446 -1.57 -12.28 -11.81
CA PRO A 446 -2.70 -12.72 -12.64
C PRO A 446 -4.05 -12.68 -11.92
N HIS A 447 -4.06 -12.65 -10.58
CA HIS A 447 -5.28 -12.72 -9.79
C HIS A 447 -5.44 -11.54 -8.84
N TRP A 448 -6.59 -10.86 -8.93
CA TRP A 448 -6.89 -9.68 -8.13
C TRP A 448 -8.21 -9.82 -7.41
N ARG A 449 -8.20 -9.48 -6.13
CA ARG A 449 -9.39 -9.35 -5.31
C ARG A 449 -9.30 -8.04 -4.53
N ILE A 450 -10.03 -7.04 -4.99
CA ILE A 450 -10.12 -5.74 -4.32
C ILE A 450 -11.50 -5.66 -3.67
N ARG A 451 -11.55 -5.20 -2.43
CA ARG A 451 -12.79 -5.01 -1.67
C ARG A 451 -12.82 -3.65 -1.03
N HIS A 452 -13.98 -3.03 -1.14
CA HIS A 452 -14.29 -1.75 -0.53
C HIS A 452 -15.56 -1.91 0.32
N GLY A 453 -15.57 -1.33 1.53
CA GLY A 453 -16.75 -1.37 2.38
C GLY A 453 -17.78 -0.34 1.92
N THR A 454 -19.08 -0.69 1.92
CA THR A 454 -20.15 0.25 1.53
C THR A 454 -20.27 1.48 2.43
N MET A 455 -19.69 1.44 3.62
CA MET A 455 -19.64 2.58 4.55
C MET A 455 -18.23 3.17 4.66
N ASP A 456 -17.32 2.74 3.80
CA ASP A 456 -16.00 3.34 3.72
C ASP A 456 -16.11 4.75 3.15
N ARG A 457 -15.49 5.68 3.83
CA ARG A 457 -15.46 7.11 3.50
C ARG A 457 -14.06 7.70 3.61
N ASP A 458 -13.08 6.82 3.83
CA ASP A 458 -11.65 7.19 3.87
C ASP A 458 -11.05 7.29 2.47
N THR A 459 -11.60 6.51 1.53
CA THR A 459 -11.23 6.54 0.12
C THR A 459 -12.45 6.56 -0.79
N SER A 460 -12.27 6.89 -2.07
CA SER A 460 -13.32 6.80 -3.06
C SER A 460 -13.38 5.39 -3.69
N LEU A 461 -14.53 5.04 -4.28
CA LEU A 461 -14.70 3.79 -5.04
C LEU A 461 -13.87 3.76 -6.34
N ALA A 462 -13.30 4.90 -6.74
CA ALA A 462 -12.57 5.08 -8.01
C ALA A 462 -11.04 5.07 -7.86
N VAL A 463 -10.51 4.79 -6.66
CA VAL A 463 -9.05 4.84 -6.38
C VAL A 463 -8.53 3.53 -5.86
#